data_3c44e54294ad628e0089a0907282f786
#
_entry.id   3c44e54294ad628e0089a0907282f786
#
_cell.length_a   1.000
_cell.length_b   1.000
_cell.length_c   1.000
_cell.angle_alpha   90.00
_cell.angle_beta   90.00
_cell.angle_gamma   90.00
#
_symmetry.space_group_name_H-M   'P 1'
#
loop_
_entity.id
_entity.type
_entity.pdbx_description
1 polymer ?
#
loop_
_entity_poly.entity_id
_entity_poly.type
_entity_poly.pdbx_seq_one_letter_code
_entity_poly.pdbx_strand_id
1 'polypeptide(L)'
;MLLHLVSFKYKSDVDQAARAQHRQRLAALHTLGGVIDLKVGEDVVRSPRSYDTGLSVTFVNRAALDAYQTNDRHVQVVQAAAPLCEHVVAVDFEI
;
A
#
# COMPACT_ATOMS: atom_id res chain seq x y z
N MET A 1 -18.25 -5.39 -2.98
CA MET A 1 -16.94 -4.74 -3.24
C MET A 1 -15.86 -5.43 -2.42
N LEU A 2 -14.62 -5.26 -2.78
CA LEU A 2 -13.48 -5.88 -2.11
C LEU A 2 -12.59 -4.79 -1.50
N LEU A 3 -12.23 -4.96 -0.22
CA LEU A 3 -11.30 -4.07 0.47
C LEU A 3 -9.93 -4.75 0.61
N HIS A 4 -8.90 -4.07 0.14
CA HIS A 4 -7.51 -4.49 0.18
C HIS A 4 -6.78 -3.61 1.20
N LEU A 5 -6.32 -4.20 2.30
CA LEU A 5 -5.59 -3.50 3.36
C LEU A 5 -4.15 -3.98 3.38
N VAL A 6 -3.22 -3.03 3.39
CA VAL A 6 -1.79 -3.34 3.47
C VAL A 6 -1.15 -2.47 4.54
N SER A 7 -0.25 -3.08 5.31
CA SER A 7 0.55 -2.37 6.31
C SER A 7 2.03 -2.59 6.01
N PHE A 8 2.78 -1.49 6.08
CA PHE A 8 4.21 -1.47 5.74
C PHE A 8 5.02 -1.07 6.96
N LYS A 9 6.04 -1.87 7.27
CA LYS A 9 7.04 -1.54 8.27
C LYS A 9 8.37 -1.32 7.57
N TYR A 10 8.92 -0.11 7.68
CA TYR A 10 10.20 0.23 7.07
C TYR A 10 11.37 -0.26 7.92
N LYS A 11 12.50 -0.47 7.27
CA LYS A 11 13.76 -0.66 7.97
C LYS A 11 14.10 0.61 8.76
N SER A 12 14.76 0.45 9.89
CA SER A 12 15.02 1.56 10.83
C SER A 12 15.88 2.68 10.25
N ASP A 13 16.72 2.36 9.26
CA ASP A 13 17.62 3.31 8.60
C ASP A 13 16.98 4.07 7.44
N VAL A 14 15.73 3.78 7.09
CA VAL A 14 15.00 4.49 6.05
C VAL A 14 14.53 5.84 6.60
N ASP A 15 14.96 6.93 5.98
CA ASP A 15 14.64 8.27 6.46
C ASP A 15 13.20 8.70 6.11
N GLN A 16 12.78 9.84 6.67
CA GLN A 16 11.41 10.34 6.50
C GLN A 16 11.12 10.73 5.05
N ALA A 17 12.11 11.23 4.32
CA ALA A 17 11.92 11.62 2.92
C ALA A 17 11.62 10.39 2.05
N ALA A 18 12.34 9.29 2.26
CA ALA A 18 12.11 8.04 1.52
C ALA A 18 10.74 7.44 1.86
N ARG A 19 10.32 7.49 3.13
CA ARG A 19 9.00 7.02 3.57
C ARG A 19 7.89 7.84 2.94
N ALA A 20 8.01 9.15 2.93
CA ALA A 20 7.05 10.05 2.31
C ALA A 20 6.95 9.81 0.80
N GLN A 21 8.07 9.58 0.13
CA GLN A 21 8.09 9.27 -1.29
C GLN A 21 7.35 7.95 -1.59
N HIS A 22 7.54 6.94 -0.76
CA HIS A 22 6.80 5.68 -0.90
C HIS A 22 5.30 5.91 -0.80
N ARG A 23 4.84 6.68 0.20
CA ARG A 23 3.41 7.00 0.34
C ARG A 23 2.86 7.76 -0.86
N GLN A 24 3.63 8.68 -1.44
CA GLN A 24 3.24 9.41 -2.65
C GLN A 24 3.08 8.47 -3.85
N ARG A 25 3.99 7.51 -4.00
CA ARG A 25 3.92 6.50 -5.06
C ARG A 25 2.69 5.60 -4.91
N LEU A 26 2.37 5.19 -3.68
CA LEU A 26 1.16 4.43 -3.39
C LEU A 26 -0.08 5.25 -3.73
N ALA A 27 -0.13 6.51 -3.33
CA ALA A 27 -1.26 7.40 -3.59
C ALA A 27 -1.53 7.57 -5.08
N ALA A 28 -0.49 7.60 -5.91
CA ALA A 28 -0.61 7.76 -7.35
C ALA A 28 -1.32 6.57 -8.03
N LEU A 29 -1.43 5.43 -7.36
CA LEU A 29 -2.11 4.24 -7.89
C LEU A 29 -3.64 4.39 -7.93
N HIS A 30 -4.20 5.47 -7.38
CA HIS A 30 -5.64 5.71 -7.36
C HIS A 30 -6.26 5.79 -8.75
N THR A 31 -5.46 6.07 -9.79
CA THR A 31 -5.94 6.19 -11.18
C THR A 31 -5.99 4.85 -11.93
N LEU A 32 -5.50 3.76 -11.32
CA LEU A 32 -5.53 2.46 -11.99
C LEU A 32 -6.97 1.95 -12.13
N GLY A 33 -7.24 1.26 -13.26
CA GLY A 33 -8.56 0.74 -13.54
C GLY A 33 -9.04 -0.23 -12.45
N GLY A 34 -10.32 -0.13 -12.09
CA GLY A 34 -10.93 -0.96 -11.06
C GLY A 34 -10.76 -0.45 -9.63
N VAL A 35 -9.92 0.57 -9.41
CA VAL A 35 -9.79 1.23 -8.11
C VAL A 35 -10.98 2.19 -7.93
N ILE A 36 -11.81 1.94 -6.92
CA ILE A 36 -12.94 2.82 -6.57
C ILE A 36 -12.47 3.90 -5.61
N ASP A 37 -11.65 3.52 -4.62
CA ASP A 37 -11.14 4.42 -3.59
C ASP A 37 -9.77 3.93 -3.14
N LEU A 38 -8.88 4.86 -2.82
CA LEU A 38 -7.56 4.55 -2.30
C LEU A 38 -7.20 5.57 -1.23
N LYS A 39 -6.80 5.07 -0.07
CA LYS A 39 -6.30 5.89 1.03
C LYS A 39 -4.95 5.36 1.49
N VAL A 40 -4.02 6.25 1.74
CA VAL A 40 -2.72 5.92 2.29
C VAL A 40 -2.36 6.95 3.34
N GLY A 41 -1.74 6.50 4.43
CA GLY A 41 -1.38 7.39 5.51
C GLY A 41 -0.26 6.87 6.38
N GLU A 42 0.29 7.78 7.16
CA GLU A 42 1.32 7.51 8.14
C GLU A 42 0.67 7.14 9.47
N ASP A 43 1.22 6.13 10.15
CA ASP A 43 0.77 5.75 11.48
C ASP A 43 0.96 6.91 12.46
N VAL A 44 -0.06 7.14 13.29
CA VAL A 44 -0.04 8.24 14.30
C VAL A 44 0.03 7.73 15.73
N VAL A 45 -0.17 6.43 15.97
CA VAL A 45 -0.20 5.86 17.32
C VAL A 45 1.19 5.54 17.83
N ARG A 46 2.06 5.03 16.97
CA ARG A 46 3.45 4.69 17.31
C ARG A 46 3.57 3.75 18.50
N SER A 47 2.72 2.73 18.56
CA SER A 47 2.79 1.67 19.58
C SER A 47 3.77 0.57 19.16
N PRO A 48 4.13 -0.35 20.10
CA PRO A 48 4.97 -1.51 19.73
C PRO A 48 4.38 -2.40 18.66
N ARG A 49 3.05 -2.37 18.45
CA ARG A 49 2.35 -3.15 17.42
C ARG A 49 2.19 -2.39 16.10
N SER A 50 2.48 -1.09 16.09
CA SER A 50 2.23 -0.23 14.94
C SER A 50 3.23 -0.51 13.84
N TYR A 51 2.71 -0.65 12.61
CA TYR A 51 3.51 -0.48 11.40
C TYR A 51 3.59 1.01 11.05
N ASP A 52 4.28 1.36 9.99
CA ASP A 52 4.62 2.77 9.71
C ASP A 52 3.67 3.44 8.73
N THR A 53 3.18 2.69 7.74
CA THR A 53 2.29 3.18 6.68
C THR A 53 1.15 2.20 6.48
N GLY A 54 -0.06 2.73 6.34
CA GLY A 54 -1.25 1.96 6.00
C GLY A 54 -1.77 2.34 4.62
N LEU A 55 -2.27 1.34 3.90
CA LEU A 55 -2.90 1.49 2.59
C LEU A 55 -4.25 0.78 2.60
N SER A 56 -5.27 1.45 2.09
CA SER A 56 -6.61 0.89 1.91
C SER A 56 -7.05 1.15 0.47
N VAL A 57 -7.36 0.09 -0.27
CA VAL A 57 -7.84 0.19 -1.64
C VAL A 57 -9.16 -0.57 -1.76
N THR A 58 -10.17 0.08 -2.30
CA THR A 58 -11.47 -0.54 -2.58
C THR A 58 -11.56 -0.85 -4.07
N PHE A 59 -11.87 -2.11 -4.38
CA PHE A 59 -12.07 -2.59 -5.75
C PHE A 59 -13.53 -3.03 -5.96
N VAL A 60 -13.98 -2.98 -7.21
CA VAL A 60 -15.33 -3.42 -7.55
C VAL A 60 -15.50 -4.92 -7.30
N ASN A 61 -14.46 -5.74 -7.54
CA ASN A 61 -14.48 -7.19 -7.34
C ASN A 61 -13.05 -7.76 -7.28
N ARG A 62 -12.96 -9.06 -7.12
CA ARG A 62 -11.68 -9.78 -7.06
C ARG A 62 -10.89 -9.66 -8.37
N ALA A 63 -11.55 -9.70 -9.50
CA ALA A 63 -10.87 -9.59 -10.80
C ALA A 63 -10.14 -8.25 -10.93
N ALA A 64 -10.73 -7.17 -10.42
CA ALA A 64 -10.10 -5.85 -10.40
C ALA A 64 -8.84 -5.82 -9.51
N LEU A 65 -8.89 -6.46 -8.35
CA LEU A 65 -7.71 -6.62 -7.50
C LEU A 65 -6.61 -7.41 -8.22
N ASP A 66 -6.95 -8.52 -8.84
CA ASP A 66 -5.97 -9.34 -9.54
C ASP A 66 -5.29 -8.57 -10.69
N ALA A 67 -6.06 -7.79 -11.45
CA ALA A 67 -5.52 -6.94 -12.51
C ALA A 67 -4.60 -5.84 -11.95
N TYR A 68 -4.97 -5.24 -10.82
CA TYR A 68 -4.16 -4.25 -10.12
C TYR A 68 -2.80 -4.83 -9.69
N GLN A 69 -2.80 -6.05 -9.14
CA GLN A 69 -1.58 -6.70 -8.65
C GLN A 69 -0.53 -6.91 -9.75
N THR A 70 -0.97 -7.18 -10.98
CA THR A 70 -0.09 -7.44 -12.12
C THR A 70 0.14 -6.22 -13.02
N ASN A 71 -0.51 -5.09 -12.74
CA ASN A 71 -0.31 -3.86 -13.50
C ASN A 71 1.12 -3.36 -13.34
N ASP A 72 1.76 -2.96 -14.45
CA ASP A 72 3.17 -2.55 -14.45
C ASP A 72 3.45 -1.41 -13.48
N ARG A 73 2.54 -0.44 -13.35
CA ARG A 73 2.72 0.67 -12.40
C ARG A 73 2.75 0.18 -10.96
N HIS A 74 1.85 -0.77 -10.61
CA HIS A 74 1.84 -1.37 -9.28
C HIS A 74 3.13 -2.18 -9.03
N VAL A 75 3.55 -2.99 -10.01
CA VAL A 75 4.78 -3.78 -9.91
C VAL A 75 5.99 -2.87 -9.65
N GLN A 76 6.09 -1.74 -10.35
CA GLN A 76 7.17 -0.77 -10.14
C GLN A 76 7.17 -0.21 -8.71
N VAL A 77 5.99 0.10 -8.16
CA VAL A 77 5.88 0.59 -6.77
C VAL A 77 6.32 -0.49 -5.77
N VAL A 78 5.91 -1.73 -5.99
CA VAL A 78 6.31 -2.87 -5.15
C VAL A 78 7.83 -3.06 -5.18
N GLN A 79 8.42 -3.03 -6.38
CA GLN A 79 9.87 -3.19 -6.53
C GLN A 79 10.65 -2.05 -5.87
N ALA A 80 10.17 -0.83 -5.97
CA ALA A 80 10.81 0.33 -5.33
C ALA A 80 10.71 0.27 -3.80
N ALA A 81 9.65 -0.33 -3.26
CA ALA A 81 9.41 -0.43 -1.82
C ALA A 81 10.16 -1.59 -1.17
N ALA A 82 10.43 -2.66 -1.92
CA ALA A 82 11.02 -3.88 -1.36
C ALA A 82 12.31 -3.63 -0.55
N PRO A 83 13.28 -2.83 -1.03
CA PRO A 83 14.49 -2.58 -0.24
C PRO A 83 14.26 -1.68 0.97
N LEU A 84 13.13 -0.99 1.07
CA LEU A 84 12.81 -0.09 2.17
C LEU A 84 12.13 -0.81 3.33
N CYS A 85 11.45 -1.93 3.05
CA CYS A 85 10.54 -2.55 4.02
C CYS A 85 11.17 -3.73 4.73
N GLU A 86 10.99 -3.77 6.06
CA GLU A 86 11.28 -4.92 6.90
C GLU A 86 10.15 -5.95 6.80
N HIS A 87 8.90 -5.47 6.83
CA HIS A 87 7.69 -6.30 6.70
C HIS A 87 6.63 -5.59 5.90
N VAL A 88 5.89 -6.37 5.11
CA VAL A 88 4.67 -5.94 4.42
C VAL A 88 3.63 -7.03 4.63
N VAL A 89 2.47 -6.67 5.12
CA VAL A 89 1.37 -7.61 5.37
C VAL A 89 0.09 -7.11 4.74
N ALA A 90 -0.77 -8.02 4.34
CA ALA A 90 -2.02 -7.69 3.67
C ALA A 90 -3.16 -8.58 4.16
N VAL A 91 -4.37 -8.04 4.11
CA VAL A 91 -5.61 -8.78 4.25
C VAL A 91 -6.62 -8.21 3.26
N ASP A 92 -7.35 -9.09 2.59
CA ASP A 92 -8.35 -8.74 1.58
C ASP A 92 -9.67 -9.38 1.94
N PHE A 93 -10.75 -8.59 1.97
CA PHE A 93 -12.06 -9.12 2.33
C PHE A 93 -13.20 -8.39 1.63
N GLU A 94 -14.30 -9.09 1.48
CA GLU A 94 -15.53 -8.54 0.90
C GLU A 94 -16.22 -7.57 1.87
N ILE A 95 -16.72 -6.47 1.31
CA ILE A 95 -17.50 -5.49 2.06
C ILE A 95 -18.84 -5.21 1.41
#